data_d041dd499bd4c985cbe264bdd860a127
#
_entry.id   d041dd499bd4c985cbe264bdd860a127
#
_cell.length_a   1.000
_cell.length_b   1.000
_cell.length_c   1.000
_cell.angle_alpha   90.00
_cell.angle_beta   90.00
_cell.angle_gamma   90.00
#
_symmetry.space_group_name_H-M   'P 1'
#
loop_
_entity.id
_entity.type
_entity.pdbx_description
1 polymer ?
#
loop_
_entity_poly.entity_id
_entity_poly.type
_entity_poly.pdbx_seq_one_letter_code
_entity_poly.pdbx_strand_id
1 'polypeptide(L)' 'MKLYKITINFKNGEKAIYVFDDETTKDLLWYFDKSKENDEILYFEYDLRGIKINLMDVSGINCEKI' A
#
# COMPACT_ATOMS: atom_id res chain seq x y z
N MET A 1 7.59 -2.50 -19.00
CA MET A 1 7.39 -2.11 -17.59
C MET A 1 6.22 -2.88 -17.00
N LYS A 2 6.40 -3.45 -15.81
CA LYS A 2 5.31 -4.14 -15.12
C LYS A 2 4.53 -3.13 -14.28
N LEU A 3 3.23 -3.10 -14.46
CA LEU A 3 2.32 -2.26 -13.69
C LEU A 3 1.31 -3.12 -12.95
N TYR A 4 0.90 -2.65 -11.79
CA TYR A 4 -0.06 -3.33 -10.95
C TYR A 4 -1.17 -2.38 -10.53
N LYS A 5 -2.38 -2.88 -10.52
CA LYS A 5 -3.52 -2.20 -9.91
C LYS A 5 -3.55 -2.59 -8.44
N ILE A 6 -3.40 -1.60 -7.58
CA ILE A 6 -3.33 -1.81 -6.14
C ILE A 6 -4.62 -1.30 -5.51
N THR A 7 -5.33 -2.19 -4.84
CA THR A 7 -6.51 -1.80 -4.08
C THR A 7 -6.18 -1.90 -2.60
N ILE A 8 -6.23 -0.76 -1.91
CA ILE A 8 -5.97 -0.68 -0.48
C ILE A 8 -7.30 -0.61 0.25
N ASN A 9 -7.55 -1.59 1.10
CA ASN A 9 -8.76 -1.64 1.91
C ASN A 9 -8.45 -1.14 3.31
N PHE A 10 -9.18 -0.14 3.76
CA PHE A 10 -9.01 0.45 5.08
C PHE A 10 -9.96 -0.18 6.09
N LYS A 11 -9.59 -0.12 7.38
CA LYS A 11 -10.38 -0.70 8.46
C LYS A 11 -11.75 -0.07 8.62
N ASN A 12 -11.90 1.17 8.16
CA ASN A 12 -13.18 1.89 8.19
C ASN A 12 -14.12 1.53 7.03
N GLY A 13 -13.70 0.61 6.15
CA GLY A 13 -14.48 0.20 4.99
C GLY A 13 -14.20 0.97 3.71
N GLU A 14 -13.37 1.99 3.77
CA GLU A 14 -12.98 2.76 2.59
C GLU A 14 -11.95 1.99 1.75
N LYS A 15 -11.85 2.37 0.49
CA LYS A 15 -10.91 1.79 -0.47
C LYS A 15 -10.20 2.90 -1.23
N ALA A 16 -8.93 2.67 -1.54
CA ALA A 16 -8.17 3.52 -2.45
C ALA A 16 -7.56 2.65 -3.54
N ILE A 17 -7.58 3.12 -4.78
CA ILE A 17 -7.06 2.39 -5.93
C ILE A 17 -5.94 3.20 -6.57
N TYR A 18 -4.79 2.55 -6.76
CA TYR A 18 -3.63 3.15 -7.39
C TYR A 18 -3.07 2.22 -8.45
N VAL A 19 -2.30 2.78 -9.37
CA VAL A 19 -1.48 2.00 -10.31
C VAL A 19 -0.03 2.32 -10.00
N PHE A 20 0.72 1.31 -9.61
CA PHE A 20 2.14 1.42 -9.27
C PHE A 20 2.97 0.46 -10.13
N ASP A 21 4.24 0.81 -10.31
CA ASP A 21 5.20 -0.09 -10.93
C ASP A 21 5.59 -1.22 -9.98
N ASP A 22 6.38 -2.16 -10.48
CA ASP A 22 6.79 -3.35 -9.72
C ASP A 22 7.55 -2.97 -8.44
N GLU A 23 8.48 -2.05 -8.54
CA GLU A 23 9.34 -1.64 -7.44
C GLU A 23 8.54 -0.96 -6.32
N THR A 24 7.70 0.00 -6.68
CA THR A 24 6.84 0.70 -5.72
C THR A 24 5.86 -0.27 -5.04
N THR A 25 5.32 -1.22 -5.80
CA THR A 25 4.42 -2.24 -5.28
C THR A 25 5.12 -3.12 -4.24
N LYS A 26 6.34 -3.55 -4.53
CA LYS A 26 7.13 -4.36 -3.59
C LYS A 26 7.41 -3.60 -2.30
N ASP A 27 7.75 -2.33 -2.41
CA ASP A 27 8.00 -1.49 -1.24
C ASP A 27 6.74 -1.36 -0.37
N LEU A 28 5.60 -1.10 -0.98
CA LEU A 28 4.33 -0.99 -0.27
C LEU A 28 4.01 -2.27 0.50
N LEU A 29 4.14 -3.43 -0.14
CA LEU A 29 3.86 -4.71 0.49
C LEU A 29 4.84 -5.00 1.63
N TRP A 30 6.09 -4.65 1.46
CA TRP A 30 7.11 -4.83 2.51
C TRP A 30 6.76 -3.99 3.75
N TYR A 31 6.44 -2.71 3.56
CA TYR A 31 6.06 -1.83 4.67
C TYR A 31 4.80 -2.33 5.36
N PHE A 32 3.84 -2.82 4.60
CA PHE A 32 2.59 -3.35 5.17
C PHE A 32 2.86 -4.57 6.04
N ASP A 33 3.69 -5.50 5.56
CA ASP A 33 4.06 -6.68 6.34
C ASP A 33 4.80 -6.29 7.62
N LYS A 34 5.70 -5.31 7.55
CA LYS A 34 6.43 -4.83 8.72
C LYS A 34 5.52 -4.15 9.74
N SER A 35 4.51 -3.42 9.29
CA SER A 35 3.56 -2.79 10.20
C SER A 35 2.75 -3.81 10.98
N LYS A 36 2.39 -4.93 10.36
CA LYS A 36 1.69 -6.03 11.03
C LYS A 36 2.59 -6.77 12.02
N GLU A 37 3.82 -7.04 11.61
CA GLU A 37 4.76 -7.85 12.37
C GLU A 37 5.23 -7.17 13.64
N ASN A 38 5.54 -5.87 13.56
CA ASN A 38 6.16 -5.12 14.64
C ASN A 38 5.19 -4.27 15.46
N ASP A 39 3.93 -4.23 15.07
CA ASP A 39 2.90 -3.41 15.71
C ASP A 39 3.30 -1.93 15.80
N GLU A 40 4.10 -1.46 14.85
CA GLU A 40 4.55 -0.08 14.75
C GLU A 40 3.70 0.71 13.78
N ILE A 41 3.58 2.03 14.03
CA ILE A 41 2.91 2.92 13.09
C ILE A 41 3.91 3.22 11.97
N LEU A 42 3.63 2.69 10.78
CA LEU A 42 4.43 2.94 9.59
C LEU A 42 3.57 3.64 8.55
N TYR A 43 4.20 4.58 7.86
CA TYR A 43 3.55 5.28 6.74
C TYR A 43 4.24 4.86 5.46
N PHE A 44 3.44 4.62 4.42
CA PHE A 44 3.95 4.48 3.08
C PHE A 44 3.79 5.83 2.38
N GLU A 45 4.88 6.39 1.87
CA GLU A 45 4.89 7.65 1.18
C GLU A 45 5.36 7.48 -0.26
N TYR A 46 4.65 8.09 -1.20
CA TYR A 46 5.03 8.14 -2.59
C TYR A 46 5.04 9.61 -3.00
N ASP A 47 6.20 10.24 -2.87
CA ASP A 47 6.36 11.70 -2.97
C ASP A 47 5.97 12.27 -4.33
N LEU A 48 6.20 11.52 -5.42
CA LEU A 48 5.88 11.97 -6.77
C LEU A 48 4.40 12.25 -6.97
N ARG A 49 3.53 11.65 -6.17
CA ARG A 49 2.08 11.83 -6.25
C ARG A 49 1.49 12.41 -4.97
N GLY A 50 2.31 12.72 -3.99
CA GLY A 50 1.85 13.21 -2.71
C GLY A 50 1.01 12.20 -1.94
N ILE A 51 1.23 10.91 -2.16
CA ILE A 51 0.49 9.84 -1.49
C ILE A 51 1.14 9.53 -0.15
N LYS A 52 0.33 9.53 0.91
CA LYS A 52 0.79 9.11 2.23
C LYS A 52 -0.28 8.22 2.86
N ILE A 53 0.09 7.00 3.20
CA ILE A 53 -0.84 6.00 3.72
C ILE A 53 -0.38 5.55 5.09
N ASN A 54 -1.26 5.65 6.09
CA ASN A 54 -1.00 5.09 7.42
C ASN A 54 -1.34 3.61 7.37
N LEU A 55 -0.33 2.76 7.40
CA LEU A 55 -0.49 1.32 7.22
C LEU A 55 -1.22 0.65 8.39
N MET A 56 -1.26 1.28 9.55
CA MET A 56 -2.04 0.77 10.68
C MET A 56 -3.55 0.85 10.43
N ASP A 57 -3.99 1.72 9.52
CA ASP A 57 -5.39 1.85 9.14
C ASP A 57 -5.80 0.91 8.00
N VAL A 58 -4.85 0.14 7.47
CA VAL A 58 -5.08 -0.75 6.32
C VAL A 58 -5.43 -2.14 6.80
N SER A 59 -6.56 -2.68 6.34
CA SER A 59 -6.98 -4.05 6.65
C SER A 59 -6.43 -5.06 5.65
N GLY A 60 -6.18 -4.65 4.41
CA GLY A 60 -5.63 -5.53 3.39
C GLY A 60 -5.27 -4.80 2.12
N ILE A 61 -4.43 -5.42 1.31
CA ILE A 61 -3.99 -4.88 0.02
C ILE A 61 -4.13 -5.98 -1.03
N ASN A 62 -4.80 -5.65 -2.12
CA ASN A 62 -4.93 -6.53 -3.27
C ASN A 62 -4.10 -6.00 -4.43
N CYS A 63 -3.34 -6.88 -5.08
CA CYS A 63 -2.52 -6.53 -6.22
C CYS A 63 -2.97 -7.32 -7.43
N GLU A 64 -3.22 -6.64 -8.54
CA GLU A 64 -3.54 -7.27 -9.82
C GLU A 64 -2.54 -6.79 -10.86
N LYS A 65 -1.94 -7.72 -11.59
CA LYS A 65 -1.06 -7.37 -12.70
C LYS A 65 -1.90 -6.86 -13.86
N ILE A 66 -1.54 -5.70 -14.37
CA ILE A 66 -2.21 -5.11 -15.54
C ILE A 66 -1.59 -5.63 -16.83
#